data_f9906327f9bef0e7dd608bccfe3b44dd
#
_entry.id   f9906327f9bef0e7dd608bccfe3b44dd
#
_cell.length_a   1.000
_cell.length_b   1.000
_cell.length_c   1.000
_cell.angle_alpha   90.00
_cell.angle_beta   90.00
_cell.angle_gamma   90.00
#
_symmetry.space_group_name_H-M   'P 1'
#
loop_
_entity.id
_entity.type
_entity.pdbx_description
1 polymer ?
#
loop_
_entity_poly.entity_id
_entity_poly.type
_entity_poly.pdbx_seq_one_letter_code
_entity_poly.pdbx_strand_id
1 'polypeptide(L)'
;SVSSLIKKIRPNEVYNLAAQSHVAVSFEVPEYTANADAIGALRILEAIKFHGFEKITKFYQAGTSEMFGKVQEIPQTESTPFYPRSPYGVAKVYAHWITINYREAYNIFACNGILFNHESPRRGETFVTRKVVIALCKIKHGMQDILYLGNLEAKRDWGHAKDYVIAMWKMLQKKTPNDYVIATGKQFSVKQFVNLVLKQLKIKFIWKGKGINSKCYTLDGK
;
A
#
# COMPACT_ATOMS: atom_id res chain seq x y z
N SER A 1 14.92 -10.20 19.40
CA SER A 1 13.64 -10.64 18.81
C SER A 1 12.57 -9.55 18.95
N VAL A 2 11.46 -9.66 18.18
CA VAL A 2 10.30 -8.76 18.31
C VAL A 2 9.74 -8.77 19.73
N SER A 3 9.60 -9.97 20.32
CA SER A 3 9.10 -10.13 21.69
C SER A 3 9.98 -9.38 22.72
N SER A 4 11.31 -9.47 22.61
CA SER A 4 12.23 -8.75 23.47
C SER A 4 12.10 -7.22 23.36
N LEU A 5 11.87 -6.70 22.14
CA LEU A 5 11.64 -5.27 21.92
C LEU A 5 10.32 -4.80 22.55
N ILE A 6 9.22 -5.52 22.31
CA ILE A 6 7.91 -5.22 22.89
C ILE A 6 7.98 -5.20 24.43
N LYS A 7 8.64 -6.21 25.03
CA LYS A 7 8.87 -6.26 26.47
C LYS A 7 9.64 -5.05 27.00
N LYS A 8 10.72 -4.68 26.31
CA LYS A 8 11.60 -3.58 26.72
C LYS A 8 10.94 -2.22 26.59
N ILE A 9 10.23 -1.98 25.47
CA ILE A 9 9.65 -0.67 25.13
C ILE A 9 8.32 -0.45 25.88
N ARG A 10 7.51 -1.51 26.07
CA ARG A 10 6.15 -1.44 26.59
C ARG A 10 5.30 -0.37 25.88
N PRO A 11 5.14 -0.46 24.56
CA PRO A 11 4.53 0.60 23.76
C PRO A 11 3.04 0.76 24.09
N ASN A 12 2.54 2.00 24.08
CA ASN A 12 1.09 2.26 24.11
C ASN A 12 0.44 2.02 22.75
N GLU A 13 1.17 2.26 21.67
CA GLU A 13 0.70 2.09 20.29
C GLU A 13 1.78 1.42 19.45
N VAL A 14 1.36 0.45 18.63
CA VAL A 14 2.21 -0.22 17.63
C VAL A 14 1.59 -0.04 16.26
N TYR A 15 2.33 0.55 15.33
CA TYR A 15 1.97 0.68 13.93
C TYR A 15 2.79 -0.31 13.11
N ASN A 16 2.20 -1.44 12.75
CA ASN A 16 2.88 -2.43 11.91
C ASN A 16 2.77 -2.05 10.43
N LEU A 17 3.80 -1.40 9.92
CA LEU A 17 3.97 -1.04 8.51
C LEU A 17 5.01 -1.93 7.81
N ALA A 18 5.62 -2.85 8.55
CA ALA A 18 6.66 -3.73 8.02
C ALA A 18 6.08 -4.69 6.99
N ALA A 19 6.66 -4.71 5.80
CA ALA A 19 6.26 -5.60 4.72
C ALA A 19 7.29 -5.65 3.60
N GLN A 20 7.33 -6.78 2.90
CA GLN A 20 7.80 -6.85 1.52
C GLN A 20 6.61 -6.41 0.64
N SER A 21 6.52 -5.13 0.26
CA SER A 21 5.32 -4.53 -0.34
C SER A 21 5.33 -4.45 -1.87
N HIS A 22 6.35 -4.98 -2.54
CA HIS A 22 6.43 -4.97 -4.00
C HIS A 22 5.78 -6.23 -4.58
N VAL A 23 4.60 -6.06 -5.21
CA VAL A 23 3.77 -7.18 -5.70
C VAL A 23 4.57 -8.12 -6.63
N ALA A 24 5.31 -7.59 -7.62
CA ALA A 24 6.09 -8.44 -8.53
C ALA A 24 7.14 -9.27 -7.79
N VAL A 25 7.88 -8.66 -6.88
CA VAL A 25 8.91 -9.35 -6.07
C VAL A 25 8.30 -10.46 -5.19
N SER A 26 7.03 -10.33 -4.78
CA SER A 26 6.37 -11.38 -3.99
C SER A 26 6.23 -12.71 -4.74
N PHE A 27 6.24 -12.70 -6.08
CA PHE A 27 6.25 -13.93 -6.90
C PHE A 27 7.67 -14.55 -6.98
N GLU A 28 8.71 -13.75 -6.82
CA GLU A 28 10.09 -14.23 -6.84
C GLU A 28 10.51 -14.80 -5.48
N VAL A 29 10.01 -14.21 -4.39
CA VAL A 29 10.35 -14.61 -3.01
C VAL A 29 9.11 -14.79 -2.13
N PRO A 30 8.21 -15.74 -2.46
CA PRO A 30 6.91 -15.88 -1.78
C PRO A 30 7.05 -16.28 -0.31
N GLU A 31 7.99 -17.14 0.05
CA GLU A 31 8.23 -17.55 1.44
C GLU A 31 8.69 -16.38 2.31
N TYR A 32 9.63 -15.58 1.80
CA TYR A 32 10.08 -14.38 2.52
C TYR A 32 8.93 -13.40 2.71
N THR A 33 8.12 -13.21 1.66
CA THR A 33 6.92 -12.34 1.70
C THR A 33 5.94 -12.83 2.77
N ALA A 34 5.63 -14.13 2.80
CA ALA A 34 4.76 -14.71 3.81
C ALA A 34 5.33 -14.54 5.23
N ASN A 35 6.62 -14.81 5.40
CA ASN A 35 7.29 -14.70 6.70
C ASN A 35 7.31 -13.25 7.22
N ALA A 36 7.59 -12.27 6.35
CA ALA A 36 7.64 -10.86 6.72
C ALA A 36 6.23 -10.29 6.96
N ASP A 37 5.32 -10.49 6.02
CA ASP A 37 4.03 -9.79 5.96
C ASP A 37 2.94 -10.47 6.80
N ALA A 38 2.88 -11.81 6.79
CA ALA A 38 1.90 -12.59 7.53
C ALA A 38 2.40 -12.93 8.94
N ILE A 39 3.48 -13.73 9.02
CA ILE A 39 4.00 -14.20 10.31
C ILE A 39 4.61 -13.06 11.12
N GLY A 40 5.12 -12.01 10.47
CA GLY A 40 5.58 -10.79 11.13
C GLY A 40 4.49 -10.13 11.98
N ALA A 41 3.26 -10.02 11.46
CA ALA A 41 2.11 -9.50 12.19
C ALA A 41 1.76 -10.38 13.41
N LEU A 42 1.67 -11.69 13.20
CA LEU A 42 1.43 -12.67 14.29
C LEU A 42 2.46 -12.53 15.40
N ARG A 43 3.76 -12.41 15.08
CA ARG A 43 4.83 -12.28 16.08
C ARG A 43 4.67 -11.06 16.98
N ILE A 44 4.15 -9.95 16.45
CA ILE A 44 3.91 -8.74 17.25
C ILE A 44 2.69 -8.96 18.15
N LEU A 45 1.59 -9.49 17.63
CA LEU A 45 0.39 -9.78 18.38
C LEU A 45 0.65 -10.79 19.51
N GLU A 46 1.38 -11.89 19.21
CA GLU A 46 1.82 -12.86 20.23
C GLU A 46 2.70 -12.21 21.30
N ALA A 47 3.60 -11.30 20.92
CA ALA A 47 4.44 -10.61 21.90
C ALA A 47 3.61 -9.71 22.83
N ILE A 48 2.60 -9.01 22.32
CA ILE A 48 1.68 -8.19 23.12
C ILE A 48 0.95 -9.07 24.13
N LYS A 49 0.35 -10.17 23.66
CA LYS A 49 -0.35 -11.15 24.51
C LYS A 49 0.58 -11.80 25.51
N PHE A 50 1.71 -12.35 25.09
CA PHE A 50 2.66 -13.09 25.94
C PHE A 50 3.17 -12.25 27.12
N HIS A 51 3.30 -10.94 26.94
CA HIS A 51 3.76 -10.04 28.00
C HIS A 51 2.62 -9.41 28.83
N GLY A 52 1.37 -9.77 28.59
CA GLY A 52 0.21 -9.24 29.33
C GLY A 52 -0.08 -7.77 29.00
N PHE A 53 0.17 -7.33 27.75
CA PHE A 53 -0.01 -5.94 27.36
C PHE A 53 -1.31 -5.69 26.58
N GLU A 54 -2.26 -6.61 26.58
CA GLU A 54 -3.52 -6.56 25.83
C GLU A 54 -4.35 -5.30 26.14
N LYS A 55 -4.31 -4.84 27.39
CA LYS A 55 -5.03 -3.63 27.84
C LYS A 55 -4.20 -2.35 27.77
N ILE A 56 -2.91 -2.46 27.44
CA ILE A 56 -1.96 -1.35 27.43
C ILE A 56 -1.67 -0.91 26.00
N THR A 57 -1.39 -1.90 25.12
CA THR A 57 -0.90 -1.68 23.77
C THR A 57 -2.02 -1.76 22.76
N LYS A 58 -2.22 -0.68 22.02
CA LYS A 58 -3.08 -0.65 20.83
C LYS A 58 -2.25 -1.03 19.61
N PHE A 59 -2.84 -1.83 18.71
CA PHE A 59 -2.16 -2.35 17.52
C PHE A 59 -2.86 -1.89 16.23
N TYR A 60 -2.09 -1.35 15.30
CA TYR A 60 -2.52 -1.05 13.95
C TYR A 60 -1.81 -1.96 12.94
N GLN A 61 -2.57 -2.66 12.10
CA GLN A 61 -2.08 -3.45 10.98
C GLN A 61 -2.29 -2.70 9.66
N ALA A 62 -1.22 -2.45 8.94
CA ALA A 62 -1.30 -1.93 7.57
C ALA A 62 -1.72 -3.04 6.61
N GLY A 63 -2.98 -3.04 6.22
CA GLY A 63 -3.53 -3.82 5.12
C GLY A 63 -3.35 -3.11 3.78
N THR A 64 -3.98 -3.64 2.74
CA THR A 64 -3.84 -3.16 1.36
C THR A 64 -5.07 -3.47 0.53
N SER A 65 -5.40 -2.65 -0.46
CA SER A 65 -6.43 -2.93 -1.47
C SER A 65 -6.11 -4.16 -2.34
N GLU A 66 -4.84 -4.62 -2.37
CA GLU A 66 -4.45 -5.85 -3.06
C GLU A 66 -5.08 -7.11 -2.45
N MET A 67 -5.61 -7.03 -1.22
CA MET A 67 -6.41 -8.10 -0.61
C MET A 67 -7.72 -8.35 -1.40
N PHE A 68 -8.34 -7.30 -1.93
CA PHE A 68 -9.54 -7.44 -2.78
C PHE A 68 -9.24 -8.16 -4.10
N GLY A 69 -8.05 -7.97 -4.70
CA GLY A 69 -7.53 -8.67 -5.85
C GLY A 69 -8.51 -8.71 -7.03
N LYS A 70 -9.14 -9.88 -7.29
CA LYS A 70 -10.26 -9.98 -8.23
C LYS A 70 -11.52 -9.45 -7.55
N VAL A 71 -11.75 -8.17 -7.72
CA VAL A 71 -12.82 -7.41 -7.05
C VAL A 71 -14.18 -8.09 -7.19
N GLN A 72 -14.88 -8.31 -6.07
CA GLN A 72 -16.17 -9.00 -6.03
C GLN A 72 -17.36 -8.02 -6.05
N GLU A 73 -17.15 -6.78 -5.59
CA GLU A 73 -18.18 -5.72 -5.59
C GLU A 73 -17.55 -4.34 -5.75
N ILE A 74 -18.32 -3.36 -6.22
CA ILE A 74 -17.91 -1.97 -6.45
C ILE A 74 -19.01 -1.04 -5.94
N PRO A 75 -18.68 -0.07 -5.05
CA PRO A 75 -17.35 0.16 -4.43
C PRO A 75 -17.00 -0.92 -3.41
N GLN A 76 -15.69 -1.08 -3.12
CA GLN A 76 -15.24 -1.97 -2.05
C GLN A 76 -15.49 -1.32 -0.69
N THR A 77 -15.93 -2.16 0.26
CA THR A 77 -16.18 -1.81 1.66
C THR A 77 -15.41 -2.73 2.59
N GLU A 78 -15.53 -2.54 3.89
CA GLU A 78 -14.92 -3.40 4.90
C GLU A 78 -15.49 -4.84 4.89
N SER A 79 -16.70 -5.02 4.34
CA SER A 79 -17.36 -6.33 4.19
C SER A 79 -17.14 -7.00 2.84
N THR A 80 -16.51 -6.31 1.89
CA THR A 80 -16.22 -6.87 0.56
C THR A 80 -15.32 -8.11 0.67
N PRO A 81 -15.71 -9.27 0.11
CA PRO A 81 -14.89 -10.47 0.16
C PRO A 81 -13.52 -10.28 -0.49
N PHE A 82 -12.48 -10.78 0.16
CA PHE A 82 -11.14 -10.79 -0.38
C PHE A 82 -10.94 -11.91 -1.40
N TYR A 83 -10.27 -11.59 -2.52
CA TYR A 83 -9.86 -12.55 -3.54
C TYR A 83 -8.46 -12.19 -4.05
N PRO A 84 -7.41 -12.32 -3.22
CA PRO A 84 -6.06 -11.86 -3.56
C PRO A 84 -5.49 -12.56 -4.78
N ARG A 85 -4.65 -11.85 -5.56
CA ARG A 85 -4.09 -12.35 -6.82
C ARG A 85 -2.56 -12.36 -6.81
N SER A 86 -1.94 -12.23 -5.64
CA SER A 86 -0.49 -12.27 -5.47
C SER A 86 -0.10 -12.86 -4.11
N PRO A 87 1.10 -13.44 -3.96
CA PRO A 87 1.61 -13.88 -2.65
C PRO A 87 1.59 -12.76 -1.61
N TYR A 88 1.89 -11.52 -2.02
CA TYR A 88 1.76 -10.33 -1.17
C TYR A 88 0.31 -10.14 -0.67
N GLY A 89 -0.67 -10.16 -1.58
CA GLY A 89 -2.08 -10.02 -1.21
C GLY A 89 -2.54 -11.12 -0.26
N VAL A 90 -2.14 -12.38 -0.50
CA VAL A 90 -2.45 -13.53 0.38
C VAL A 90 -1.85 -13.35 1.77
N ALA A 91 -0.58 -12.93 1.86
CA ALA A 91 0.08 -12.68 3.15
C ALA A 91 -0.61 -11.56 3.93
N LYS A 92 -1.08 -10.51 3.24
CA LYS A 92 -1.83 -9.41 3.86
C LYS A 92 -3.23 -9.83 4.30
N VAL A 93 -3.90 -10.75 3.59
CA VAL A 93 -5.17 -11.36 4.05
C VAL A 93 -4.96 -12.16 5.33
N TYR A 94 -3.88 -12.94 5.43
CA TYR A 94 -3.55 -13.60 6.69
C TYR A 94 -3.35 -12.59 7.83
N ALA A 95 -2.55 -11.53 7.60
CA ALA A 95 -2.30 -10.49 8.59
C ALA A 95 -3.60 -9.78 9.03
N HIS A 96 -4.52 -9.55 8.11
CA HIS A 96 -5.86 -9.00 8.40
C HIS A 96 -6.65 -9.90 9.34
N TRP A 97 -6.81 -11.16 8.98
CA TRP A 97 -7.62 -12.10 9.77
C TRP A 97 -7.01 -12.47 11.11
N ILE A 98 -5.68 -12.59 11.20
CA ILE A 98 -5.05 -12.83 12.50
C ILE A 98 -5.18 -11.62 13.44
N THR A 99 -5.20 -10.41 12.90
CA THR A 99 -5.48 -9.19 13.69
C THR A 99 -6.89 -9.19 14.25
N ILE A 100 -7.91 -9.57 13.44
CA ILE A 100 -9.30 -9.73 13.91
C ILE A 100 -9.37 -10.83 14.98
N ASN A 101 -8.76 -11.99 14.73
CA ASN A 101 -8.76 -13.10 15.66
C ASN A 101 -8.20 -12.71 17.04
N TYR A 102 -7.06 -11.99 17.08
CA TYR A 102 -6.47 -11.53 18.34
C TYR A 102 -7.29 -10.44 19.04
N ARG A 103 -7.94 -9.57 18.27
CA ARG A 103 -8.91 -8.60 18.80
C ARG A 103 -10.05 -9.30 19.53
N GLU A 104 -10.64 -10.33 18.92
CA GLU A 104 -11.81 -11.02 19.45
C GLU A 104 -11.46 -12.03 20.55
N ALA A 105 -10.40 -12.83 20.37
CA ALA A 105 -10.04 -13.89 21.29
C ALA A 105 -9.34 -13.37 22.55
N TYR A 106 -8.57 -12.28 22.46
CA TYR A 106 -7.73 -11.78 23.56
C TYR A 106 -8.04 -10.34 23.97
N ASN A 107 -9.08 -9.73 23.40
CA ASN A 107 -9.49 -8.35 23.70
C ASN A 107 -8.35 -7.31 23.48
N ILE A 108 -7.44 -7.56 22.53
CA ILE A 108 -6.43 -6.58 22.13
C ILE A 108 -7.12 -5.49 21.33
N PHE A 109 -6.84 -4.23 21.65
CA PHE A 109 -7.29 -3.11 20.80
C PHE A 109 -6.51 -3.13 19.48
N ALA A 110 -7.00 -3.87 18.50
CA ALA A 110 -6.34 -4.06 17.21
C ALA A 110 -7.22 -3.61 16.04
N CYS A 111 -6.68 -2.75 15.17
CA CYS A 111 -7.36 -2.21 13.98
C CYS A 111 -6.63 -2.62 12.70
N ASN A 112 -7.37 -2.92 11.64
CA ASN A 112 -6.84 -3.02 10.28
C ASN A 112 -7.16 -1.77 9.47
N GLY A 113 -6.17 -1.25 8.75
CA GLY A 113 -6.41 -0.28 7.69
C GLY A 113 -6.32 -0.98 6.33
N ILE A 114 -7.39 -1.01 5.56
CA ILE A 114 -7.41 -1.53 4.18
C ILE A 114 -7.07 -0.37 3.26
N LEU A 115 -5.78 -0.17 3.02
CA LEU A 115 -5.28 1.04 2.38
C LEU A 115 -5.24 0.91 0.86
N PHE A 116 -5.81 1.89 0.18
CA PHE A 116 -5.55 2.11 -1.25
C PHE A 116 -4.19 2.78 -1.44
N ASN A 117 -3.78 2.99 -2.69
CA ASN A 117 -2.45 3.53 -2.98
C ASN A 117 -2.28 4.94 -2.39
N HIS A 118 -1.20 5.16 -1.69
CA HIS A 118 -0.90 6.46 -1.09
C HIS A 118 0.55 6.85 -1.36
N GLU A 119 0.72 8.06 -1.80
CA GLU A 119 1.92 8.54 -2.45
C GLU A 119 2.46 9.80 -1.77
N SER A 120 3.77 10.00 -1.90
CA SER A 120 4.45 11.23 -1.46
C SER A 120 5.80 11.36 -2.16
N PRO A 121 6.52 12.49 -1.99
CA PRO A 121 7.90 12.60 -2.46
C PRO A 121 8.86 11.55 -1.88
N ARG A 122 8.46 10.87 -0.79
CA ARG A 122 9.23 9.78 -0.14
C ARG A 122 8.88 8.39 -0.65
N ARG A 123 7.97 8.25 -1.63
CA ARG A 123 7.63 6.95 -2.21
C ARG A 123 8.88 6.28 -2.78
N GLY A 124 8.99 4.95 -2.65
CA GLY A 124 10.08 4.20 -3.26
C GLY A 124 10.15 4.39 -4.78
N GLU A 125 11.33 4.53 -5.34
CA GLU A 125 11.55 4.93 -6.75
C GLU A 125 11.08 3.90 -7.77
N THR A 126 10.94 2.64 -7.38
CA THR A 126 10.43 1.55 -8.21
C THR A 126 8.90 1.57 -8.38
N PHE A 127 8.18 2.28 -7.53
CA PHE A 127 6.73 2.42 -7.66
C PHE A 127 6.34 3.41 -8.75
N VAL A 128 5.25 3.08 -9.46
CA VAL A 128 4.87 3.73 -10.72
C VAL A 128 4.83 5.25 -10.65
N THR A 129 4.26 5.83 -9.62
CA THR A 129 4.13 7.30 -9.48
C THR A 129 5.50 7.96 -9.36
N ARG A 130 6.35 7.46 -8.46
CA ARG A 130 7.70 7.99 -8.26
C ARG A 130 8.58 7.74 -9.48
N LYS A 131 8.52 6.53 -10.06
CA LYS A 131 9.21 6.15 -11.29
C LYS A 131 8.90 7.13 -12.43
N VAL A 132 7.62 7.43 -12.65
CA VAL A 132 7.17 8.35 -13.70
C VAL A 132 7.71 9.77 -13.46
N VAL A 133 7.58 10.29 -12.25
CA VAL A 133 8.06 11.66 -11.93
C VAL A 133 9.56 11.78 -12.15
N ILE A 134 10.36 10.85 -11.60
CA ILE A 134 11.82 10.87 -11.74
C ILE A 134 12.23 10.77 -13.21
N ALA A 135 11.65 9.82 -13.95
CA ALA A 135 12.02 9.59 -15.34
C ALA A 135 11.66 10.79 -16.23
N LEU A 136 10.47 11.37 -16.08
CA LEU A 136 10.07 12.53 -16.87
C LEU A 136 10.87 13.78 -16.52
N CYS A 137 11.30 13.95 -15.28
CA CYS A 137 12.26 14.99 -14.90
C CYS A 137 13.61 14.76 -15.58
N LYS A 138 14.13 13.52 -15.57
CA LYS A 138 15.39 13.17 -16.26
C LYS A 138 15.30 13.40 -17.77
N ILE A 139 14.19 13.00 -18.40
CA ILE A 139 13.96 13.25 -19.84
C ILE A 139 13.96 14.74 -20.13
N LYS A 140 13.28 15.55 -19.34
CA LYS A 140 13.28 17.02 -19.50
C LYS A 140 14.68 17.61 -19.47
N HIS A 141 15.58 17.08 -18.65
CA HIS A 141 16.95 17.57 -18.51
C HIS A 141 17.97 16.85 -19.41
N GLY A 142 17.51 16.00 -20.35
CA GLY A 142 18.39 15.27 -21.27
C GLY A 142 19.26 14.20 -20.60
N MET A 143 18.84 13.71 -19.44
CA MET A 143 19.55 12.68 -18.67
C MET A 143 18.99 11.26 -18.90
N GLN A 144 17.91 11.15 -19.66
CA GLN A 144 17.25 9.90 -20.02
C GLN A 144 16.40 10.13 -21.28
N ASP A 145 16.40 9.16 -22.21
CA ASP A 145 15.66 9.29 -23.46
C ASP A 145 14.28 8.65 -23.42
N ILE A 146 14.10 7.54 -22.71
CA ILE A 146 12.89 6.73 -22.76
C ILE A 146 12.47 6.29 -21.35
N LEU A 147 11.15 6.33 -21.10
CA LEU A 147 10.50 5.70 -19.95
C LEU A 147 9.63 4.53 -20.42
N TYR A 148 9.97 3.32 -19.97
CA TYR A 148 9.15 2.12 -20.19
C TYR A 148 8.14 1.95 -19.06
N LEU A 149 6.85 1.81 -19.43
CA LEU A 149 5.75 1.55 -18.52
C LEU A 149 4.97 0.31 -18.99
N GLY A 150 4.31 -0.35 -18.04
CA GLY A 150 3.39 -1.45 -18.34
C GLY A 150 2.03 -0.95 -18.83
N ASN A 151 0.94 -1.51 -18.29
CA ASN A 151 -0.42 -1.17 -18.70
C ASN A 151 -0.79 0.28 -18.33
N LEU A 152 -0.90 1.13 -19.33
CA LEU A 152 -1.25 2.55 -19.18
C LEU A 152 -2.71 2.78 -18.77
N GLU A 153 -3.59 1.83 -19.07
CA GLU A 153 -5.03 1.93 -18.76
C GLU A 153 -5.37 1.40 -17.36
N ALA A 154 -4.40 0.80 -16.66
CA ALA A 154 -4.59 0.37 -15.28
C ALA A 154 -4.97 1.55 -14.39
N LYS A 155 -6.12 1.43 -13.73
CA LYS A 155 -6.64 2.46 -12.83
C LYS A 155 -6.24 2.20 -11.39
N ARG A 156 -5.97 3.26 -10.65
CA ARG A 156 -5.67 3.23 -9.22
C ARG A 156 -6.32 4.42 -8.52
N ASP A 157 -6.74 4.21 -7.29
CA ASP A 157 -7.04 5.28 -6.35
C ASP A 157 -5.73 5.70 -5.69
N TRP A 158 -5.30 6.93 -5.89
CA TRP A 158 -4.08 7.49 -5.30
C TRP A 158 -4.42 8.64 -4.36
N GLY A 159 -4.10 8.47 -3.09
CA GLY A 159 -4.19 9.53 -2.10
C GLY A 159 -2.82 10.06 -1.67
N HIS A 160 -2.79 11.06 -0.79
CA HIS A 160 -1.56 11.56 -0.22
C HIS A 160 -1.23 10.83 1.09
N ALA A 161 0.00 10.36 1.24
CA ALA A 161 0.43 9.54 2.39
C ALA A 161 0.17 10.20 3.75
N LYS A 162 0.22 11.55 3.83
CA LYS A 162 -0.08 12.29 5.06
C LYS A 162 -1.50 12.03 5.57
N ASP A 163 -2.49 11.99 4.66
CA ASP A 163 -3.88 11.77 5.03
C ASP A 163 -4.08 10.34 5.56
N TYR A 164 -3.37 9.37 4.95
CA TYR A 164 -3.38 7.96 5.39
C TYR A 164 -2.75 7.80 6.77
N VAL A 165 -1.62 8.47 7.05
CA VAL A 165 -0.99 8.45 8.37
C VAL A 165 -1.91 9.05 9.44
N ILE A 166 -2.61 10.14 9.11
CA ILE A 166 -3.61 10.73 10.01
C ILE A 166 -4.76 9.75 10.27
N ALA A 167 -5.22 9.02 9.24
CA ALA A 167 -6.24 8.00 9.39
C ALA A 167 -5.77 6.85 10.29
N MET A 168 -4.55 6.33 10.09
CA MET A 168 -3.94 5.29 10.94
C MET A 168 -3.94 5.70 12.41
N TRP A 169 -3.50 6.92 12.71
CA TRP A 169 -3.51 7.43 14.07
C TRP A 169 -4.93 7.55 14.63
N LYS A 170 -5.87 8.13 13.86
CA LYS A 170 -7.27 8.28 14.27
C LYS A 170 -7.96 6.96 14.59
N MET A 171 -7.62 5.86 13.88
CA MET A 171 -8.18 4.53 14.15
C MET A 171 -7.84 4.08 15.58
N LEU A 172 -6.62 4.29 16.04
CA LEU A 172 -6.18 3.92 17.38
C LEU A 172 -6.72 4.86 18.48
N GLN A 173 -7.27 6.03 18.11
CA GLN A 173 -7.91 6.97 19.05
C GLN A 173 -9.40 6.72 19.23
N LYS A 174 -9.99 5.74 18.52
CA LYS A 174 -11.41 5.36 18.69
C LYS A 174 -11.65 4.69 20.04
N LYS A 175 -12.92 4.64 20.44
CA LYS A 175 -13.33 3.93 21.68
C LYS A 175 -13.28 2.40 21.51
N THR A 176 -13.58 1.92 20.31
CA THR A 176 -13.61 0.49 19.95
C THR A 176 -12.75 0.23 18.72
N PRO A 177 -12.00 -0.88 18.68
CA PRO A 177 -11.24 -1.27 17.50
C PRO A 177 -12.16 -1.72 16.38
N ASN A 178 -11.77 -1.44 15.13
CA ASN A 178 -12.48 -1.89 13.94
C ASN A 178 -11.53 -1.92 12.72
N ASP A 179 -12.06 -2.36 11.58
CA ASP A 179 -11.37 -2.33 10.30
C ASP A 179 -11.89 -1.15 9.47
N TYR A 180 -11.04 -0.56 8.63
CA TYR A 180 -11.37 0.64 7.89
C TYR A 180 -10.78 0.62 6.48
N VAL A 181 -11.62 0.83 5.47
CA VAL A 181 -11.17 1.13 4.10
C VAL A 181 -10.76 2.60 4.02
N ILE A 182 -9.53 2.84 3.56
CA ILE A 182 -9.00 4.19 3.35
C ILE A 182 -8.68 4.39 1.86
N ALA A 183 -9.48 5.22 1.23
CA ALA A 183 -9.41 5.56 -0.19
C ALA A 183 -9.83 7.02 -0.41
N THR A 184 -9.53 7.57 -1.60
CA THR A 184 -10.03 8.89 -2.01
C THR A 184 -11.40 8.82 -2.69
N GLY A 185 -11.80 7.64 -3.16
CA GLY A 185 -13.00 7.42 -3.96
C GLY A 185 -12.84 7.85 -5.43
N LYS A 186 -11.64 8.24 -5.86
CA LYS A 186 -11.35 8.66 -7.22
C LYS A 186 -10.26 7.79 -7.86
N GLN A 187 -10.52 7.34 -9.08
CA GLN A 187 -9.57 6.52 -9.83
C GLN A 187 -8.97 7.28 -11.00
N PHE A 188 -7.67 7.10 -11.21
CA PHE A 188 -6.95 7.62 -12.36
C PHE A 188 -6.17 6.50 -13.03
N SER A 189 -6.08 6.55 -14.39
CA SER A 189 -5.21 5.63 -15.11
C SER A 189 -3.74 6.08 -15.03
N VAL A 190 -2.82 5.14 -15.25
CA VAL A 190 -1.39 5.45 -15.35
C VAL A 190 -1.16 6.50 -16.44
N LYS A 191 -1.86 6.40 -17.57
CA LYS A 191 -1.79 7.39 -18.67
C LYS A 191 -2.21 8.78 -18.20
N GLN A 192 -3.31 8.89 -17.45
CA GLN A 192 -3.74 10.17 -16.88
C GLN A 192 -2.70 10.77 -15.94
N PHE A 193 -2.06 9.93 -15.10
CA PHE A 193 -0.99 10.38 -14.22
C PHE A 193 0.23 10.88 -15.02
N VAL A 194 0.68 10.15 -16.04
CA VAL A 194 1.76 10.60 -16.95
C VAL A 194 1.41 11.97 -17.57
N ASN A 195 0.18 12.13 -18.06
CA ASN A 195 -0.27 13.38 -18.65
C ASN A 195 -0.23 14.55 -17.66
N LEU A 196 -0.59 14.31 -16.40
CA LEU A 196 -0.52 15.32 -15.34
C LEU A 196 0.92 15.75 -15.08
N VAL A 197 1.85 14.80 -15.00
CA VAL A 197 3.28 15.10 -14.78
C VAL A 197 3.86 15.87 -15.97
N LEU A 198 3.57 15.45 -17.22
CA LEU A 198 4.03 16.15 -18.43
C LEU A 198 3.52 17.59 -18.47
N LYS A 199 2.23 17.81 -18.15
CA LYS A 199 1.63 19.15 -18.06
C LYS A 199 2.32 20.00 -16.99
N GLN A 200 2.56 19.44 -15.80
CA GLN A 200 3.24 20.13 -14.71
C GLN A 200 4.68 20.52 -15.08
N LEU A 201 5.37 19.66 -15.82
CA LEU A 201 6.70 19.94 -16.35
C LEU A 201 6.70 20.89 -17.54
N LYS A 202 5.50 21.32 -18.05
CA LYS A 202 5.32 22.15 -19.25
C LYS A 202 5.92 21.53 -20.52
N ILE A 203 5.90 20.20 -20.60
CA ILE A 203 6.34 19.45 -21.79
C ILE A 203 5.14 19.30 -22.73
N LYS A 204 5.28 19.75 -23.98
CA LYS A 204 4.30 19.49 -25.06
C LYS A 204 4.47 18.05 -25.54
N PHE A 205 3.39 17.31 -25.68
CA PHE A 205 3.44 15.89 -26.03
C PHE A 205 2.28 15.43 -26.90
N ILE A 206 2.47 14.32 -27.59
CA ILE A 206 1.45 13.64 -28.40
C ILE A 206 1.51 12.14 -28.16
N TRP A 207 0.35 11.50 -28.04
CA TRP A 207 0.24 10.05 -27.99
C TRP A 207 -0.02 9.48 -29.38
N LYS A 208 0.69 8.41 -29.76
CA LYS A 208 0.45 7.62 -30.97
C LYS A 208 0.25 6.15 -30.58
N GLY A 209 -0.55 5.41 -31.39
CA GLY A 209 -0.88 4.01 -31.14
C GLY A 209 -1.94 3.80 -30.06
N LYS A 210 -2.29 2.52 -29.81
CA LYS A 210 -3.29 2.09 -28.83
C LYS A 210 -2.79 0.86 -28.05
N GLY A 211 -3.29 0.67 -26.83
CA GLY A 211 -2.96 -0.47 -25.99
C GLY A 211 -1.45 -0.56 -25.72
N ILE A 212 -0.88 -1.75 -25.90
CA ILE A 212 0.56 -2.02 -25.66
C ILE A 212 1.50 -1.28 -26.65
N ASN A 213 0.96 -0.86 -27.80
CA ASN A 213 1.70 -0.09 -28.81
C ASN A 213 1.56 1.42 -28.61
N SER A 214 0.95 1.87 -27.50
CA SER A 214 0.82 3.29 -27.20
C SER A 214 2.17 3.89 -26.84
N LYS A 215 2.57 4.95 -27.56
CA LYS A 215 3.82 5.70 -27.35
C LYS A 215 3.53 7.18 -27.17
N CYS A 216 4.21 7.82 -26.23
CA CYS A 216 4.17 9.26 -26.02
C CYS A 216 5.47 9.88 -26.54
N TYR A 217 5.34 10.91 -27.32
CA TYR A 217 6.47 11.66 -27.89
C TYR A 217 6.42 13.10 -27.37
N THR A 218 7.55 13.65 -27.00
CA THR A 218 7.69 15.08 -26.75
C THR A 218 7.76 15.82 -28.09
N LEU A 219 7.21 17.05 -28.16
CA LEU A 219 7.16 17.83 -29.40
C LEU A 219 8.35 18.76 -29.57
N ASP A 220 9.22 18.82 -28.58
CA ASP A 220 10.44 19.64 -28.57
C ASP A 220 11.70 18.84 -28.94
N GLY A 221 11.53 17.65 -29.51
CA GLY A 221 12.61 16.82 -30.06
C GLY A 221 13.51 16.17 -29.03
N LYS A 222 13.03 16.08 -27.81
CA LYS A 222 13.72 15.36 -26.69
C LYS A 222 13.00 14.09 -26.33
#